data_f59ce31a851ff1339e2c97d16a679ec0
#
_entry.id   f59ce31a851ff1339e2c97d16a679ec0
#
_cell.length_a   1.000
_cell.length_b   1.000
_cell.length_c   1.000
_cell.angle_alpha   90.00
_cell.angle_beta   90.00
_cell.angle_gamma   90.00
#
_symmetry.space_group_name_H-M   'P 1'
#
loop_
_entity.id
_entity.type
_entity.pdbx_description
1 polymer ?
#
loop_
_entity_poly.entity_id
_entity_poly.type
_entity_poly.pdbx_seq_one_letter_code
_entity_poly.pdbx_strand_id
1 'polypeptide(L)'
;MAVDKGMTFEQLMENAGQVAATDLLRRFPKAERALIVCGKGNNGGDGLVIARVLSEHDWQADVVFVLGDKLSPLAQLNRERLNHSDGVSFIHPDELKGRLKTRSFFRAR
;
A
#
# COMPACT_ATOMS: atom_id res chain seq x y z
N MET A 1 2.89 -20.74 5.24
CA MET A 1 3.19 -20.59 3.82
C MET A 1 4.64 -20.92 3.53
N ALA A 2 4.86 -21.67 2.51
CA ALA A 2 6.20 -22.07 2.11
C ALA A 2 6.80 -21.05 1.13
N VAL A 3 8.08 -20.79 1.29
CA VAL A 3 8.84 -20.04 0.29
C VAL A 3 9.35 -21.07 -0.72
N ASP A 4 8.90 -20.92 -1.95
CA ASP A 4 9.16 -21.93 -2.97
C ASP A 4 10.34 -21.54 -3.86
N LYS A 5 11.24 -22.48 -4.06
CA LYS A 5 12.29 -22.45 -5.08
C LYS A 5 13.00 -21.11 -5.21
N GLY A 6 13.50 -20.60 -4.09
CA GLY A 6 14.28 -19.38 -4.07
C GLY A 6 13.48 -18.10 -3.93
N MET A 7 12.16 -18.18 -3.94
CA MET A 7 11.34 -17.00 -3.71
C MET A 7 11.34 -16.65 -2.23
N THR A 8 11.72 -15.42 -1.91
CA THR A 8 11.76 -14.93 -0.54
C THR A 8 10.40 -14.39 -0.11
N PHE A 9 10.23 -14.21 1.21
CA PHE A 9 9.01 -13.54 1.70
C PHE A 9 8.89 -12.12 1.16
N GLU A 10 10.01 -11.45 0.94
CA GLU A 10 9.99 -10.13 0.33
C GLU A 10 9.42 -10.18 -1.08
N GLN A 11 9.83 -11.16 -1.87
CA GLN A 11 9.31 -11.34 -3.22
C GLN A 11 7.83 -11.70 -3.22
N LEU A 12 7.40 -12.52 -2.25
CA LEU A 12 6.00 -12.86 -2.13
C LEU A 12 5.15 -11.63 -1.80
N MET A 13 5.63 -10.78 -0.89
CA MET A 13 4.94 -9.55 -0.54
C MET A 13 4.88 -8.60 -1.75
N GLU A 14 5.98 -8.47 -2.46
CA GLU A 14 6.05 -7.64 -3.65
C GLU A 14 5.07 -8.14 -4.72
N ASN A 15 5.05 -9.44 -4.96
CA ASN A 15 4.16 -10.03 -5.97
C ASN A 15 2.70 -9.85 -5.59
N ALA A 16 2.36 -10.03 -4.33
CA ALA A 16 0.98 -9.84 -3.87
C ALA A 16 0.52 -8.39 -4.07
N GLY A 17 1.37 -7.44 -3.74
CA GLY A 17 1.07 -6.03 -3.92
C GLY A 17 0.96 -5.65 -5.40
N GLN A 18 1.84 -6.21 -6.23
CA GLN A 18 1.80 -5.96 -7.67
C GLN A 18 0.50 -6.47 -8.30
N VAL A 19 0.07 -7.66 -7.92
CA VAL A 19 -1.17 -8.22 -8.44
C VAL A 19 -2.36 -7.36 -8.05
N ALA A 20 -2.43 -6.96 -6.78
CA ALA A 20 -3.53 -6.13 -6.31
C ALA A 20 -3.54 -4.76 -7.00
N ALA A 21 -2.38 -4.13 -7.12
CA ALA A 21 -2.28 -2.83 -7.77
C ALA A 21 -2.61 -2.92 -9.26
N THR A 22 -2.16 -3.98 -9.92
CA THR A 22 -2.45 -4.18 -11.34
C THR A 22 -3.95 -4.32 -11.56
N ASP A 23 -4.63 -5.02 -10.66
CA ASP A 23 -6.08 -5.17 -10.75
C ASP A 23 -6.78 -3.81 -10.64
N LEU A 24 -6.33 -2.98 -9.70
CA LEU A 24 -6.87 -1.63 -9.54
C LEU A 24 -6.63 -0.77 -10.78
N LEU A 25 -5.43 -0.84 -11.34
CA LEU A 25 -5.10 -0.07 -12.53
C LEU A 25 -5.95 -0.49 -13.73
N ARG A 26 -6.27 -1.78 -13.80
CA ARG A 26 -7.13 -2.28 -14.87
C ARG A 26 -8.57 -1.79 -14.73
N ARG A 27 -9.07 -1.74 -13.50
CA ARG A 27 -10.43 -1.29 -13.22
C ARG A 27 -10.60 0.22 -13.35
N PHE A 28 -9.54 0.96 -13.07
CA PHE A 28 -9.55 2.43 -13.09
C PHE A 28 -8.39 2.91 -13.95
N PRO A 29 -8.56 2.90 -15.28
CA PRO A 29 -7.45 3.17 -16.20
C PRO A 29 -6.92 4.60 -16.15
N LYS A 30 -7.69 5.54 -15.60
CA LYS A 30 -7.21 6.90 -15.44
C LYS A 30 -6.63 7.07 -14.05
N ALA A 31 -5.55 7.85 -13.95
CA ALA A 31 -4.92 8.10 -12.67
C ALA A 31 -5.92 8.73 -11.69
N GLU A 32 -5.90 8.25 -10.44
CA GLU A 32 -6.84 8.68 -9.42
C GLU A 32 -6.13 8.84 -8.09
N ARG A 33 -6.91 9.11 -7.07
CA ARG A 33 -6.44 9.18 -5.70
C ARG A 33 -7.03 8.02 -4.93
N ALA A 34 -6.20 7.30 -4.20
CA ALA A 34 -6.63 6.14 -3.43
C ALA A 34 -6.26 6.32 -1.96
N LEU A 35 -7.17 5.91 -1.09
CA LEU A 35 -6.90 5.82 0.34
C LEU A 35 -6.59 4.37 0.66
N ILE A 36 -5.39 4.10 1.16
CA ILE A 36 -4.95 2.76 1.47
C ILE A 36 -4.90 2.62 2.98
N VAL A 37 -5.83 1.84 3.52
CA VAL A 37 -5.91 1.58 4.95
C VAL A 37 -5.09 0.33 5.25
N CYS A 38 -4.00 0.49 5.97
CA CYS A 38 -3.06 -0.59 6.24
C CYS A 38 -3.26 -1.18 7.62
N GLY A 39 -3.21 -2.50 7.69
CA GLY A 39 -3.12 -3.22 8.95
C GLY A 39 -1.69 -3.16 9.49
N LYS A 40 -1.45 -3.91 10.55
CA LYS A 40 -0.12 -3.96 11.15
C LYS A 40 0.63 -5.22 10.70
N GLY A 41 1.92 -5.29 11.04
CA GLY A 41 2.75 -6.43 10.67
C GLY A 41 2.93 -6.51 9.16
N ASN A 42 2.92 -7.71 8.63
CA ASN A 42 3.11 -7.93 7.19
C ASN A 42 1.93 -7.40 6.35
N ASN A 43 0.74 -7.31 6.95
CA ASN A 43 -0.41 -6.77 6.23
C ASN A 43 -0.20 -5.31 5.85
N GLY A 44 0.51 -4.57 6.70
CA GLY A 44 0.88 -3.21 6.35
C GLY A 44 1.81 -3.16 5.15
N GLY A 45 2.70 -4.15 5.04
CA GLY A 45 3.65 -4.21 3.94
C GLY A 45 2.98 -4.38 2.58
N ASP A 46 1.94 -5.20 2.51
CA ASP A 46 1.20 -5.39 1.27
C ASP A 46 0.60 -4.06 0.79
N GLY A 47 0.01 -3.29 1.72
CA GLY A 47 -0.54 -1.98 1.39
C GLY A 47 0.51 -1.00 0.91
N LEU A 48 1.71 -1.07 1.50
CA LEU A 48 2.81 -0.19 1.11
C LEU A 48 3.30 -0.50 -0.31
N VAL A 49 3.34 -1.78 -0.69
CA VAL A 49 3.69 -2.15 -2.07
C VAL A 49 2.64 -1.61 -3.03
N ILE A 50 1.36 -1.75 -2.70
CA ILE A 50 0.28 -1.23 -3.54
C ILE A 50 0.43 0.28 -3.72
N ALA A 51 0.70 1.00 -2.62
CA ALA A 51 0.88 2.46 -2.69
C ALA A 51 2.02 2.83 -3.64
N ARG A 52 3.14 2.11 -3.55
CA ARG A 52 4.28 2.40 -4.41
C ARG A 52 3.94 2.17 -5.88
N VAL A 53 3.32 1.05 -6.20
CA VAL A 53 2.99 0.73 -7.59
C VAL A 53 2.01 1.75 -8.15
N LEU A 54 0.98 2.12 -7.38
CA LEU A 54 0.03 3.12 -7.84
C LEU A 54 0.71 4.47 -8.09
N SER A 55 1.63 4.87 -7.19
CA SER A 55 2.32 6.14 -7.37
C SER A 55 3.20 6.12 -8.62
N GLU A 56 3.72 4.98 -9.01
CA GLU A 56 4.50 4.84 -10.23
C GLU A 56 3.64 5.00 -11.48
N HIS A 57 2.33 4.93 -11.32
CA HIS A 57 1.37 5.11 -12.41
C HIS A 57 0.59 6.42 -12.27
N ASP A 58 1.22 7.40 -11.62
CA ASP A 58 0.68 8.76 -11.47
C ASP A 58 -0.54 8.86 -10.57
N TRP A 59 -0.79 7.85 -9.74
CA TRP A 59 -1.83 7.94 -8.72
C TRP A 59 -1.31 8.66 -7.48
N GLN A 60 -2.21 9.30 -6.76
CA GLN A 60 -1.91 9.79 -5.42
C GLN A 60 -2.39 8.73 -4.43
N ALA A 61 -1.48 8.18 -3.65
CA ALA A 61 -1.80 7.16 -2.65
C ALA A 61 -1.66 7.76 -1.25
N ASP A 62 -2.75 7.80 -0.53
CA ASP A 62 -2.77 8.25 0.87
C ASP A 62 -2.81 7.01 1.76
N VAL A 63 -1.79 6.85 2.59
CA VAL A 63 -1.61 5.65 3.41
C VAL A 63 -1.91 5.99 4.87
N VAL A 64 -2.73 5.17 5.51
CA VAL A 64 -3.04 5.33 6.93
C VAL A 64 -2.90 3.99 7.65
N PHE A 65 -2.24 4.00 8.81
CA PHE A 65 -2.07 2.83 9.65
C PHE A 65 -3.07 2.90 10.81
N VAL A 66 -4.21 2.22 10.64
CA VAL A 66 -5.32 2.33 11.61
C VAL A 66 -5.09 1.53 12.88
N LEU A 67 -4.21 0.53 12.83
CA LEU A 67 -3.87 -0.29 14.01
C LEU A 67 -2.50 0.07 14.57
N GLY A 68 -2.00 1.29 14.27
CA GLY A 68 -0.68 1.71 14.64
C GLY A 68 0.32 1.38 13.56
N ASP A 69 1.51 1.95 13.67
CA ASP A 69 2.53 1.80 12.64
C ASP A 69 3.61 0.77 13.02
N LYS A 70 3.28 -0.16 13.91
CA LYS A 70 4.19 -1.21 14.30
C LYS A 70 4.23 -2.28 13.21
N LEU A 71 5.23 -2.22 12.40
CA LEU A 71 5.36 -3.05 11.21
C LEU A 71 6.37 -4.17 11.44
N SER A 72 6.23 -5.26 10.66
CA SER A 72 7.27 -6.28 10.61
C SER A 72 8.53 -5.68 9.97
N PRO A 73 9.71 -6.30 10.15
CA PRO A 73 10.92 -5.79 9.48
C PRO A 73 10.75 -5.68 7.97
N LEU A 74 10.05 -6.61 7.36
CA LEU A 74 9.83 -6.60 5.91
C LEU A 74 8.90 -5.46 5.51
N ALA A 75 7.83 -5.23 6.28
CA ALA A 75 6.93 -4.12 6.01
C ALA A 75 7.63 -2.79 6.22
N GLN A 76 8.49 -2.69 7.23
CA GLN A 76 9.26 -1.48 7.48
C GLN A 76 10.19 -1.16 6.30
N LEU A 77 10.80 -2.19 5.72
CA LEU A 77 11.63 -2.01 4.53
C LEU A 77 10.82 -1.42 3.37
N ASN A 78 9.61 -1.91 3.16
CA ASN A 78 8.76 -1.38 2.11
C ASN A 78 8.34 0.05 2.41
N ARG A 79 8.12 0.39 3.67
CA ARG A 79 7.82 1.78 4.03
C ARG A 79 8.99 2.71 3.69
N GLU A 80 10.21 2.26 3.96
CA GLU A 80 11.38 3.07 3.67
C GLU A 80 11.54 3.32 2.18
N ARG A 81 11.14 2.37 1.35
CA ARG A 81 11.18 2.53 -0.10
C ARG A 81 10.27 3.65 -0.59
N LEU A 82 9.25 4.00 0.19
CA LEU A 82 8.31 5.05 -0.18
C LEU A 82 8.77 6.46 0.21
N ASN A 83 9.85 6.58 0.97
CA ASN A 83 10.31 7.90 1.44
C ASN A 83 10.67 8.84 0.29
N HIS A 84 10.92 8.30 -0.90
CA HIS A 84 11.28 9.09 -2.07
C HIS A 84 10.18 9.10 -3.14
N SER A 85 8.97 8.63 -2.81
CA SER A 85 7.87 8.56 -3.76
C SER A 85 6.98 9.78 -3.64
N ASP A 86 6.90 10.58 -4.70
CA ASP A 86 6.15 11.84 -4.67
C ASP A 86 4.65 11.64 -4.57
N GLY A 87 4.14 10.54 -5.08
CA GLY A 87 2.70 10.27 -5.11
C GLY A 87 2.16 9.60 -3.86
N VAL A 88 2.95 9.48 -2.79
CA VAL A 88 2.53 8.80 -1.57
C VAL A 88 2.56 9.76 -0.40
N SER A 89 1.46 9.81 0.34
CA SER A 89 1.36 10.59 1.56
C SER A 89 0.93 9.69 2.71
N PHE A 90 1.51 9.92 3.89
CA PHE A 90 1.12 9.21 5.11
C PHE A 90 0.21 10.14 5.91
N ILE A 91 -1.00 9.69 6.21
CA ILE A 91 -1.95 10.50 6.94
C ILE A 91 -2.22 9.90 8.31
N HIS A 92 -2.60 10.76 9.25
CA HIS A 92 -2.92 10.32 10.60
C HIS A 92 -4.32 9.70 10.63
N PRO A 93 -4.55 8.65 11.45
CA PRO A 93 -5.88 8.03 11.52
C PRO A 93 -7.01 9.01 11.83
N ASP A 94 -6.73 10.09 12.55
CA ASP A 94 -7.74 11.09 12.86
C ASP A 94 -8.26 11.81 11.61
N GLU A 95 -7.49 11.79 10.54
CA GLU A 95 -7.91 12.38 9.28
C GLU A 95 -8.83 11.48 8.47
N LEU A 96 -9.00 10.23 8.94
CA LEU A 96 -9.71 9.22 8.19
C LEU A 96 -11.16 9.60 7.91
N LYS A 97 -11.83 10.25 8.88
CA LYS A 97 -13.21 10.65 8.69
C LYS A 97 -13.40 11.56 7.49
N GLY A 98 -12.49 12.51 7.32
CA GLY A 98 -12.54 13.39 6.16
C GLY A 98 -12.24 12.65 4.87
N ARG A 99 -11.28 11.72 4.92
CA ARG A 99 -10.88 10.95 3.74
C ARG A 99 -11.95 9.98 3.28
N LEU A 100 -12.78 9.49 4.19
CA LEU A 100 -13.86 8.58 3.83
C LEU A 100 -14.92 9.24 2.94
N LYS A 101 -14.88 10.55 2.81
CA LYS A 101 -15.76 11.27 1.91
C LYS A 101 -15.21 11.31 0.49
N THR A 102 -13.97 10.90 0.28
CA THR A 102 -13.38 10.85 -1.06
C THR A 102 -13.94 9.63 -1.79
N ARG A 103 -13.81 9.64 -3.10
CA ARG A 103 -14.41 8.61 -3.95
C ARG A 103 -13.52 7.39 -4.11
N SER A 104 -12.21 7.61 -4.14
CA SER A 104 -11.26 6.52 -4.35
C SER A 104 -10.85 5.95 -3.02
N PHE A 105 -11.23 4.72 -2.77
CA PHE A 105 -11.01 4.06 -1.50
C PHE A 105 -10.57 2.63 -1.72
N PHE A 106 -9.46 2.26 -1.12
CA PHE A 106 -8.95 0.89 -1.18
C PHE A 106 -8.44 0.49 0.21
N ARG A 107 -8.90 -0.67 0.68
CA ARG A 107 -8.49 -1.21 1.98
C ARG A 107 -7.53 -2.37 1.79
N ALA A 108 -6.33 -2.28 2.34
CA ALA A 108 -5.35 -3.35 2.39
C ALA A 108 -5.31 -3.95 3.79
N ARG A 109 -5.34 -5.27 3.87
CA ARG A 109 -5.29 -5.99 5.14
C ARG A 109 -3.99 -6.71 5.33
#